data_cdc9f9246d05523f9738fc52916457ce
#
_entry.id   cdc9f9246d05523f9738fc52916457ce
#
_cell.length_a   1.000
_cell.length_b   1.000
_cell.length_c   1.000
_cell.angle_alpha   90.00
_cell.angle_beta   90.00
_cell.angle_gamma   90.00
#
_symmetry.space_group_name_H-M   'P 1'
#
loop_
_entity.id
_entity.type
_entity.pdbx_description
1 polymer ?
#
loop_
_entity_poly.entity_id
_entity_poly.type
_entity_poly.pdbx_seq_one_letter_code
_entity_poly.pdbx_strand_id
1 'polypeptide(L)'
;MSSATTSSYFSFLSFLLAGISLTAAGTAHADLQDIYRIYHTQPSLSAFEICQGGGCRQSDTLQLAESEWDNVSRIFTPQAVSAEQERAQIAEAIGMLEDMVGTKIGTAADRAGTFGNSDYLHQQDCNDEAINSTTYMRLMQQAGLIRLHTILDTRTRKFFFTGWPHSTAVIRENATQAEFAVDSWFYDNGHPATIVPMAQWKDGYIPEDSPIHHRE
;
A
#
# COMPACT_ATOMS: atom_id res chain seq x y z
N MET A 1 45.68 -58.37 -60.36
CA MET A 1 44.92 -58.66 -59.15
C MET A 1 45.13 -57.48 -58.22
N SER A 2 44.22 -56.53 -58.24
CA SER A 2 44.33 -55.25 -57.51
C SER A 2 43.15 -55.17 -56.55
N SER A 3 43.45 -55.06 -55.30
CA SER A 3 42.48 -54.97 -54.22
C SER A 3 42.27 -53.50 -53.88
N ALA A 4 41.08 -53.01 -54.03
CA ALA A 4 40.69 -51.64 -53.70
C ALA A 4 40.14 -51.58 -52.25
N THR A 5 40.79 -50.84 -51.44
CA THR A 5 40.35 -50.52 -50.05
C THR A 5 39.51 -49.22 -50.06
N THR A 6 38.25 -49.39 -49.75
CA THR A 6 37.31 -48.22 -49.52
C THR A 6 37.43 -47.73 -48.10
N SER A 7 37.80 -46.44 -47.94
CA SER A 7 37.84 -45.73 -46.68
C SER A 7 36.52 -45.05 -46.46
N SER A 8 35.82 -45.40 -45.37
CA SER A 8 34.58 -44.76 -44.93
C SER A 8 34.91 -43.63 -43.96
N TYR A 9 34.55 -42.40 -44.36
CA TYR A 9 34.61 -41.25 -43.48
C TYR A 9 33.33 -41.19 -42.69
N PHE A 10 33.41 -41.39 -41.38
CA PHE A 10 32.33 -41.07 -40.44
C PHE A 10 32.38 -39.58 -40.09
N SER A 11 31.42 -38.82 -40.58
CA SER A 11 31.17 -37.42 -40.13
C SER A 11 30.43 -37.46 -38.81
N PHE A 12 31.08 -37.01 -37.72
CA PHE A 12 30.43 -36.72 -36.46
C PHE A 12 29.76 -35.36 -36.56
N LEU A 13 28.42 -35.36 -36.62
CA LEU A 13 27.60 -34.17 -36.52
C LEU A 13 27.38 -33.88 -35.03
N SER A 14 28.11 -32.93 -34.48
CA SER A 14 27.92 -32.44 -33.11
C SER A 14 26.69 -31.52 -33.07
N PHE A 15 25.60 -32.03 -32.50
CA PHE A 15 24.46 -31.19 -32.17
C PHE A 15 24.76 -30.41 -30.88
N LEU A 16 24.96 -29.08 -31.01
CA LEU A 16 24.96 -28.16 -29.90
C LEU A 16 23.50 -27.94 -29.49
N LEU A 17 23.07 -28.55 -28.40
CA LEU A 17 21.84 -28.21 -27.70
C LEU A 17 22.06 -26.90 -26.94
N ALA A 18 21.63 -25.79 -27.51
CA ALA A 18 21.51 -24.54 -26.80
C ALA A 18 20.35 -24.64 -25.80
N GLY A 19 20.67 -24.88 -24.54
CA GLY A 19 19.70 -24.84 -23.44
C GLY A 19 19.17 -23.44 -23.27
N ILE A 20 17.94 -23.19 -23.68
CA ILE A 20 17.19 -21.96 -23.32
C ILE A 20 16.78 -22.13 -21.87
N SER A 21 17.52 -21.49 -20.95
CA SER A 21 17.07 -21.31 -19.56
C SER A 21 15.93 -20.30 -19.57
N LEU A 22 14.69 -20.79 -19.55
CA LEU A 22 13.54 -19.97 -19.16
C LEU A 22 13.70 -19.64 -17.66
N THR A 23 14.18 -18.48 -17.35
CA THR A 23 14.00 -17.90 -16.01
C THR A 23 12.52 -17.53 -15.91
N ALA A 24 11.74 -18.38 -15.27
CA ALA A 24 10.41 -18.02 -14.84
C ALA A 24 10.58 -16.84 -13.85
N ALA A 25 10.24 -15.62 -14.28
CA ALA A 25 10.00 -14.52 -13.36
C ALA A 25 8.78 -14.94 -12.53
N GLY A 26 9.03 -15.52 -11.36
CA GLY A 26 8.00 -15.77 -10.38
C GLY A 26 7.44 -14.40 -9.96
N THR A 27 6.16 -14.15 -10.20
CA THR A 27 5.45 -13.07 -9.54
C THR A 27 5.51 -13.38 -8.05
N ALA A 28 6.28 -12.58 -7.31
CA ALA A 28 6.32 -12.68 -5.86
C ALA A 28 4.94 -12.24 -5.36
N HIS A 29 4.12 -13.21 -4.94
CA HIS A 29 2.93 -12.91 -4.15
C HIS A 29 3.40 -12.74 -2.71
N ALA A 30 3.11 -11.59 -2.11
CA ALA A 30 3.32 -11.41 -0.68
C ALA A 30 2.45 -12.44 0.06
N ASP A 31 3.07 -13.20 0.94
CA ASP A 31 2.36 -14.13 1.81
C ASP A 31 1.96 -13.42 3.14
N LEU A 32 1.27 -14.13 4.02
CA LEU A 32 0.88 -13.57 5.33
C LEU A 32 2.10 -13.16 6.19
N GLN A 33 3.27 -13.77 5.96
CA GLN A 33 4.50 -13.41 6.68
C GLN A 33 5.07 -12.10 6.16
N ASP A 34 4.97 -11.83 4.86
CA ASP A 34 5.38 -10.56 4.27
C ASP A 34 4.50 -9.42 4.78
N ILE A 35 3.18 -9.60 4.80
CA ILE A 35 2.24 -8.63 5.37
C ILE A 35 2.56 -8.36 6.84
N TYR A 36 2.77 -9.42 7.62
CA TYR A 36 3.16 -9.30 9.03
C TYR A 36 4.48 -8.54 9.19
N ARG A 37 5.47 -8.83 8.36
CA ARG A 37 6.78 -8.17 8.36
C ARG A 37 6.65 -6.68 8.05
N ILE A 38 5.95 -6.31 6.97
CA ILE A 38 5.71 -4.91 6.58
C ILE A 38 5.04 -4.17 7.73
N TYR A 39 4.02 -4.77 8.29
CA TYR A 39 3.21 -4.19 9.35
C TYR A 39 3.99 -3.97 10.66
N HIS A 40 4.94 -4.87 10.99
CA HIS A 40 5.72 -4.79 12.22
C HIS A 40 7.13 -4.21 12.03
N THR A 41 7.57 -3.95 10.81
CA THR A 41 8.84 -3.26 10.56
C THR A 41 8.69 -1.77 10.82
N GLN A 42 9.67 -1.17 11.48
CA GLN A 42 9.72 0.28 11.64
C GLN A 42 10.13 0.92 10.31
N PRO A 43 9.25 1.72 9.67
CA PRO A 43 9.59 2.38 8.43
C PRO A 43 10.61 3.51 8.68
N SER A 44 11.40 3.86 7.67
CA SER A 44 12.24 5.06 7.67
C SER A 44 12.09 5.80 6.34
N LEU A 45 12.44 7.08 6.30
CA LEU A 45 12.39 7.85 5.05
C LEU A 45 13.31 7.29 3.97
N SER A 46 14.37 6.59 4.36
CA SER A 46 15.31 5.94 3.44
C SER A 46 14.88 4.54 3.00
N ALA A 47 13.91 3.93 3.70
CA ALA A 47 13.37 2.62 3.34
C ALA A 47 12.03 2.38 4.05
N PHE A 48 10.95 2.28 3.30
CA PHE A 48 9.64 1.83 3.77
C PHE A 48 8.94 1.04 2.67
N GLU A 49 8.05 0.16 3.05
CA GLU A 49 7.34 -0.70 2.11
C GLU A 49 5.89 -0.26 1.97
N ILE A 50 5.39 -0.34 0.74
CA ILE A 50 4.02 0.00 0.34
C ILE A 50 3.38 -1.20 -0.35
N CYS A 51 2.17 -1.51 0.04
CA CYS A 51 1.36 -2.58 -0.50
C CYS A 51 0.53 -2.12 -1.70
N GLN A 52 0.33 -3.01 -2.69
CA GLN A 52 -0.59 -2.83 -3.81
C GLN A 52 -1.10 -4.16 -4.36
N GLY A 53 -2.07 -4.11 -5.26
CA GLY A 53 -2.59 -5.25 -6.00
C GLY A 53 -3.65 -6.06 -5.26
N GLY A 54 -4.16 -5.55 -4.16
CA GLY A 54 -5.18 -6.18 -3.33
C GLY A 54 -4.63 -7.19 -2.33
N GLY A 55 -4.85 -6.94 -1.04
CA GLY A 55 -4.36 -7.79 0.05
C GLY A 55 -2.84 -7.87 0.10
N CYS A 56 -2.14 -6.80 -0.27
CA CYS A 56 -0.69 -6.71 -0.30
C CYS A 56 -0.02 -7.81 -1.17
N ARG A 57 -0.59 -8.12 -2.32
CA ARG A 57 0.00 -9.12 -3.24
C ARG A 57 1.34 -8.69 -3.79
N GLN A 58 1.57 -7.39 -3.87
CA GLN A 58 2.83 -6.79 -4.25
C GLN A 58 3.23 -5.79 -3.18
N SER A 59 4.51 -5.69 -2.93
CA SER A 59 5.09 -4.64 -2.10
C SER A 59 6.27 -4.00 -2.81
N ASP A 60 6.36 -2.69 -2.71
CA ASP A 60 7.46 -1.89 -3.23
C ASP A 60 8.22 -1.25 -2.07
N THR A 61 9.53 -1.36 -2.10
CA THR A 61 10.39 -0.64 -1.15
C THR A 61 10.72 0.73 -1.72
N LEU A 62 10.41 1.77 -0.98
CA LEU A 62 10.54 3.15 -1.39
C LEU A 62 11.44 3.95 -0.44
N GLN A 63 11.84 5.11 -0.94
CA GLN A 63 12.46 6.18 -0.16
C GLN A 63 11.82 7.52 -0.52
N LEU A 64 11.79 8.44 0.42
CA LEU A 64 11.44 9.84 0.20
C LEU A 64 12.69 10.69 0.22
N ALA A 65 12.80 11.60 -0.76
CA ALA A 65 13.80 12.64 -0.73
C ALA A 65 13.48 13.63 0.41
N GLU A 66 14.49 14.32 0.91
CA GLU A 66 14.33 15.34 1.96
C GLU A 66 13.30 16.42 1.55
N SER A 67 13.36 16.88 0.29
CA SER A 67 12.41 17.87 -0.23
C SER A 67 10.97 17.36 -0.31
N GLU A 68 10.75 16.08 -0.55
CA GLU A 68 9.42 15.46 -0.53
C GLU A 68 8.89 15.43 0.91
N TRP A 69 9.74 15.03 1.85
CA TRP A 69 9.38 15.00 3.27
C TRP A 69 9.15 16.39 3.86
N ASP A 70 9.90 17.40 3.41
CA ASP A 70 9.67 18.78 3.80
C ASP A 70 8.27 19.28 3.39
N ASN A 71 7.75 18.82 2.24
CA ASN A 71 6.37 19.14 1.83
C ASN A 71 5.35 18.56 2.83
N VAL A 72 5.51 17.30 3.21
CA VAL A 72 4.66 16.65 4.23
C VAL A 72 4.77 17.39 5.57
N SER A 73 5.99 17.69 6.01
CA SER A 73 6.24 18.35 7.29
C SER A 73 5.59 19.75 7.38
N ARG A 74 5.49 20.46 6.26
CA ARG A 74 4.84 21.77 6.21
C ARG A 74 3.34 21.74 6.53
N ILE A 75 2.66 20.62 6.27
CA ILE A 75 1.25 20.44 6.64
C ILE A 75 1.06 20.58 8.16
N PHE A 76 2.07 20.17 8.93
CA PHE A 76 2.07 20.27 10.38
C PHE A 76 2.59 21.62 10.93
N THR A 77 2.66 22.65 10.08
CA THR A 77 3.10 23.99 10.47
C THR A 77 1.99 25.02 10.21
N PRO A 78 1.43 25.65 11.25
CA PRO A 78 1.78 25.47 12.68
C PRO A 78 1.37 24.11 13.22
N GLN A 79 2.08 23.68 14.27
CA GLN A 79 1.76 22.42 14.95
C GLN A 79 0.34 22.49 15.53
N ALA A 80 -0.43 21.41 15.40
CA ALA A 80 -1.78 21.32 15.93
C ALA A 80 -1.86 21.62 17.43
N VAL A 81 -2.84 22.39 17.84
CA VAL A 81 -3.12 22.70 19.25
C VAL A 81 -4.30 21.88 19.80
N SER A 82 -5.00 21.15 18.93
CA SER A 82 -6.06 20.21 19.30
C SER A 82 -5.94 18.90 18.53
N ALA A 83 -6.49 17.82 19.09
CA ALA A 83 -6.53 16.52 18.43
C ALA A 83 -7.32 16.56 17.11
N GLU A 84 -8.37 17.37 17.02
CA GLU A 84 -9.13 17.56 15.79
C GLU A 84 -8.27 18.20 14.68
N GLN A 85 -7.48 19.22 15.01
CA GLN A 85 -6.55 19.83 14.05
C GLN A 85 -5.48 18.84 13.61
N GLU A 86 -4.94 18.04 14.54
CA GLU A 86 -3.94 17.03 14.18
C GLU A 86 -4.55 15.98 13.26
N ARG A 87 -5.81 15.55 13.46
CA ARG A 87 -6.51 14.64 12.54
C ARG A 87 -6.65 15.24 11.14
N ALA A 88 -6.99 16.51 11.03
CA ALA A 88 -7.06 17.20 9.73
C ALA A 88 -5.69 17.22 9.03
N GLN A 89 -4.61 17.52 9.76
CA GLN A 89 -3.25 17.49 9.22
C GLN A 89 -2.82 16.08 8.80
N ILE A 90 -3.17 15.05 9.60
CA ILE A 90 -2.91 13.64 9.26
C ILE A 90 -3.62 13.25 7.96
N ALA A 91 -4.90 13.62 7.82
CA ALA A 91 -5.70 13.30 6.63
C ALA A 91 -5.06 13.88 5.36
N GLU A 92 -4.69 15.16 5.38
CA GLU A 92 -4.05 15.85 4.27
C GLU A 92 -2.66 15.26 3.95
N ALA A 93 -1.88 14.93 4.98
CA ALA A 93 -0.55 14.36 4.81
C ALA A 93 -0.58 12.95 4.19
N ILE A 94 -1.60 12.15 4.51
CA ILE A 94 -1.80 10.84 3.88
C ILE A 94 -2.08 11.01 2.39
N GLY A 95 -3.03 11.87 2.00
CA GLY A 95 -3.31 12.12 0.59
C GLY A 95 -2.08 12.62 -0.19
N MET A 96 -1.30 13.54 0.41
CA MET A 96 -0.05 14.00 -0.21
C MET A 96 0.97 12.86 -0.38
N LEU A 97 1.09 11.96 0.60
CA LEU A 97 2.00 10.82 0.51
C LEU A 97 1.53 9.81 -0.53
N GLU A 98 0.23 9.55 -0.63
CA GLU A 98 -0.35 8.70 -1.68
C GLU A 98 -0.06 9.25 -3.07
N ASP A 99 -0.23 10.55 -3.30
CA ASP A 99 0.08 11.19 -4.59
C ASP A 99 1.57 11.05 -4.95
N MET A 100 2.47 11.35 -4.00
CA MET A 100 3.90 11.19 -4.20
C MET A 100 4.32 9.74 -4.46
N VAL A 101 3.80 8.81 -3.69
CA VAL A 101 4.10 7.39 -3.78
C VAL A 101 3.47 6.80 -5.03
N GLY A 102 2.23 7.16 -5.34
CA GLY A 102 1.50 6.68 -6.51
C GLY A 102 2.23 6.94 -7.81
N THR A 103 2.90 8.10 -7.93
CA THR A 103 3.73 8.41 -9.10
C THR A 103 4.97 7.52 -9.21
N LYS A 104 5.48 6.99 -8.10
CA LYS A 104 6.69 6.14 -8.06
C LYS A 104 6.40 4.68 -8.37
N ILE A 105 5.23 4.16 -7.94
CA ILE A 105 4.89 2.74 -8.07
C ILE A 105 3.74 2.46 -9.05
N GLY A 106 3.18 3.52 -9.65
CA GLY A 106 2.13 3.39 -10.67
C GLY A 106 0.70 3.43 -10.12
N THR A 107 0.50 3.59 -8.80
CA THR A 107 -0.84 3.64 -8.18
C THR A 107 -1.50 5.03 -8.24
N ALA A 108 -0.91 5.99 -8.96
CA ALA A 108 -1.49 7.34 -9.10
C ALA A 108 -2.91 7.37 -9.71
N ALA A 109 -3.32 6.30 -10.39
CA ALA A 109 -4.67 6.15 -10.95
C ALA A 109 -5.54 5.20 -10.12
N ASP A 110 -5.16 4.93 -8.88
CA ASP A 110 -5.96 4.12 -7.98
C ASP A 110 -7.30 4.81 -7.68
N ARG A 111 -8.35 4.01 -7.62
CA ARG A 111 -9.73 4.52 -7.56
C ARG A 111 -10.39 4.11 -6.24
N ALA A 112 -11.20 5.01 -5.73
CA ALA A 112 -12.03 4.77 -4.56
C ALA A 112 -12.76 3.42 -4.66
N GLY A 113 -12.83 2.68 -3.60
CA GLY A 113 -13.67 1.48 -3.51
C GLY A 113 -13.17 0.27 -4.31
N THR A 114 -11.91 0.22 -4.68
CA THR A 114 -11.36 -0.91 -5.42
C THR A 114 -11.22 -2.14 -4.52
N PHE A 115 -11.69 -3.29 -5.00
CA PHE A 115 -11.52 -4.58 -4.35
C PHE A 115 -10.38 -5.35 -5.01
N GLY A 116 -9.56 -6.03 -4.20
CA GLY A 116 -8.46 -6.83 -4.69
C GLY A 116 -8.92 -7.98 -5.56
N ASN A 117 -8.74 -7.85 -6.86
CA ASN A 117 -8.74 -8.98 -7.76
C ASN A 117 -7.52 -8.89 -8.70
N SER A 118 -7.18 -10.00 -9.37
CA SER A 118 -5.98 -10.13 -10.19
C SER A 118 -5.94 -9.20 -11.42
N ASP A 119 -7.03 -8.55 -11.75
CA ASP A 119 -7.18 -7.74 -12.97
C ASP A 119 -6.89 -6.25 -12.75
N TYR A 120 -6.69 -5.84 -11.48
CA TYR A 120 -6.43 -4.46 -11.10
C TYR A 120 -4.96 -4.21 -10.75
N LEU A 121 -4.09 -4.31 -11.75
CA LEU A 121 -2.70 -3.84 -11.58
C LEU A 121 -2.69 -2.37 -11.17
N HIS A 122 -1.83 -2.05 -10.20
CA HIS A 122 -1.66 -0.69 -9.70
C HIS A 122 -2.89 -0.10 -8.99
N GLN A 123 -3.80 -0.96 -8.52
CA GLN A 123 -4.89 -0.58 -7.65
C GLN A 123 -4.63 -1.08 -6.24
N GLN A 124 -5.23 -0.41 -5.27
CA GLN A 124 -5.11 -0.73 -3.84
C GLN A 124 -6.48 -1.08 -3.28
N ASP A 125 -6.58 -2.18 -2.55
CA ASP A 125 -7.78 -2.49 -1.80
C ASP A 125 -7.72 -1.90 -0.38
N CYS A 126 -8.79 -2.04 0.38
CA CYS A 126 -8.85 -1.51 1.74
C CYS A 126 -7.76 -2.07 2.67
N ASN A 127 -7.19 -3.24 2.40
CA ASN A 127 -6.09 -3.78 3.19
C ASN A 127 -4.77 -3.10 2.82
N ASP A 128 -4.52 -2.92 1.52
CA ASP A 128 -3.35 -2.19 1.03
C ASP A 128 -3.32 -0.78 1.64
N GLU A 129 -4.42 -0.05 1.52
CA GLU A 129 -4.51 1.32 2.02
C GLU A 129 -4.44 1.42 3.55
N ALA A 130 -5.05 0.49 4.28
CA ALA A 130 -4.94 0.46 5.74
C ALA A 130 -3.48 0.25 6.20
N ILE A 131 -2.73 -0.63 5.54
CA ILE A 131 -1.31 -0.88 5.83
C ILE A 131 -0.47 0.33 5.45
N ASN A 132 -0.70 0.90 4.26
CA ASN A 132 0.05 2.04 3.74
C ASN A 132 -0.17 3.29 4.60
N SER A 133 -1.42 3.63 4.92
CA SER A 133 -1.74 4.75 5.82
C SER A 133 -1.13 4.56 7.21
N THR A 134 -1.10 3.33 7.73
CA THR A 134 -0.40 3.02 9.00
C THR A 134 1.10 3.28 8.87
N THR A 135 1.72 2.88 7.76
CA THR A 135 3.15 3.12 7.47
C THR A 135 3.44 4.62 7.38
N TYR A 136 2.63 5.39 6.68
CA TYR A 136 2.76 6.84 6.57
C TYR A 136 2.64 7.53 7.94
N MET A 137 1.64 7.15 8.73
CA MET A 137 1.48 7.71 10.08
C MET A 137 2.64 7.37 10.99
N ARG A 138 3.25 6.19 10.87
CA ARG A 138 4.46 5.82 11.64
C ARG A 138 5.67 6.67 11.26
N LEU A 139 5.86 6.99 9.97
CA LEU A 139 6.88 7.94 9.53
C LEU A 139 6.65 9.34 10.16
N MET A 140 5.41 9.82 10.12
CA MET A 140 5.03 11.11 10.72
C MET A 140 5.23 11.12 12.24
N GLN A 141 4.88 10.02 12.93
CA GLN A 141 5.07 9.91 14.38
C GLN A 141 6.55 9.90 14.77
N GLN A 142 7.39 9.15 14.03
CA GLN A 142 8.84 9.12 14.28
C GLN A 142 9.50 10.50 14.09
N ALA A 143 9.00 11.28 13.15
CA ALA A 143 9.43 12.65 12.93
C ALA A 143 8.85 13.66 13.95
N GLY A 144 8.02 13.20 14.90
CA GLY A 144 7.41 14.05 15.92
C GLY A 144 6.30 14.98 15.37
N LEU A 145 5.77 14.67 14.17
CA LEU A 145 4.68 15.42 13.57
C LEU A 145 3.32 15.06 14.23
N ILE A 146 3.08 13.78 14.49
CA ILE A 146 1.92 13.28 15.26
C ILE A 146 2.29 13.18 16.73
N ARG A 147 1.57 13.92 17.58
CA ARG A 147 1.87 14.01 19.02
C ARG A 147 0.65 13.80 19.92
N LEU A 148 -0.54 14.11 19.41
CA LEU A 148 -1.78 14.03 20.19
C LEU A 148 -2.50 12.70 19.99
N HIS A 149 -2.01 11.86 19.05
CA HIS A 149 -2.54 10.52 18.79
C HIS A 149 -1.46 9.46 18.91
N THR A 150 -1.91 8.24 19.24
CA THR A 150 -1.13 7.00 19.18
C THR A 150 -1.65 6.18 18.01
N ILE A 151 -0.74 5.67 17.17
CA ILE A 151 -1.08 4.81 16.03
C ILE A 151 -1.31 3.40 16.57
N LEU A 152 -2.44 2.81 16.22
CA LEU A 152 -2.81 1.46 16.60
C LEU A 152 -2.74 0.52 15.39
N ASP A 153 -2.93 -0.77 15.67
CA ASP A 153 -3.10 -1.78 14.63
C ASP A 153 -4.38 -1.54 13.82
N THR A 154 -4.35 -1.90 12.54
CA THR A 154 -5.51 -1.82 11.65
C THR A 154 -6.71 -2.57 12.25
N ARG A 155 -7.91 -2.17 11.87
CA ARG A 155 -9.16 -2.84 12.24
C ARG A 155 -9.92 -3.21 10.99
N THR A 156 -10.61 -4.35 11.08
CA THR A 156 -11.53 -4.80 10.04
C THR A 156 -12.94 -4.81 10.61
N ARG A 157 -13.87 -4.10 9.98
CA ARG A 157 -15.29 -4.24 10.25
C ARG A 157 -15.81 -5.47 9.50
N LYS A 158 -16.65 -6.26 10.19
CA LYS A 158 -17.24 -7.45 9.59
C LYS A 158 -18.41 -7.06 8.67
N PHE A 159 -18.71 -7.96 7.75
CA PHE A 159 -19.89 -7.88 6.92
C PHE A 159 -21.16 -7.89 7.81
N PHE A 160 -21.96 -6.83 7.72
CA PHE A 160 -23.33 -6.81 8.23
C PHE A 160 -24.25 -6.52 7.06
N PHE A 161 -25.10 -7.47 6.69
CA PHE A 161 -26.21 -7.45 5.72
C PHE A 161 -26.10 -6.58 4.45
N THR A 162 -25.26 -5.55 4.41
CA THR A 162 -25.19 -4.57 3.31
C THR A 162 -23.77 -4.19 2.88
N GLY A 163 -22.72 -4.79 3.45
CA GLY A 163 -21.33 -4.37 3.13
C GLY A 163 -20.32 -5.52 3.19
N TRP A 164 -19.23 -5.38 2.44
CA TRP A 164 -18.09 -6.30 2.45
C TRP A 164 -17.22 -6.09 3.69
N PRO A 165 -16.41 -7.09 4.12
CA PRO A 165 -15.35 -6.84 5.10
C PRO A 165 -14.51 -5.66 4.62
N HIS A 166 -14.27 -4.71 5.51
CA HIS A 166 -13.52 -3.50 5.17
C HIS A 166 -12.52 -3.18 6.27
N SER A 167 -11.29 -2.86 5.88
CA SER A 167 -10.17 -2.59 6.78
C SER A 167 -9.81 -1.10 6.76
N THR A 168 -9.31 -0.59 7.87
CA THR A 168 -8.84 0.78 8.02
C THR A 168 -7.65 0.87 8.95
N ALA A 169 -6.81 1.87 8.77
CA ALA A 169 -5.84 2.29 9.77
C ALA A 169 -6.53 2.93 10.97
N VAL A 170 -5.87 2.95 12.12
CA VAL A 170 -6.48 3.41 13.38
C VAL A 170 -5.54 4.29 14.16
N ILE A 171 -6.08 5.39 14.66
CA ILE A 171 -5.42 6.25 15.65
C ILE A 171 -6.27 6.35 16.91
N ARG A 172 -5.61 6.58 18.04
CA ARG A 172 -6.25 6.82 19.32
C ARG A 172 -5.80 8.15 19.88
N GLU A 173 -6.75 9.02 20.19
CA GLU A 173 -6.49 10.29 20.85
C GLU A 173 -5.92 10.06 22.26
N ASN A 174 -4.78 10.66 22.57
CA ASN A 174 -4.06 10.40 23.82
C ASN A 174 -4.82 10.92 25.05
N ALA A 175 -5.52 12.04 24.92
CA ALA A 175 -6.21 12.65 26.04
C ALA A 175 -7.50 11.93 26.42
N THR A 176 -8.30 11.52 25.44
CA THR A 176 -9.65 10.96 25.64
C THR A 176 -9.69 9.44 25.50
N GLN A 177 -8.65 8.84 24.94
CA GLN A 177 -8.57 7.42 24.55
C GLN A 177 -9.60 7.03 23.48
N ALA A 178 -10.27 8.00 22.84
CA ALA A 178 -11.17 7.77 21.73
C ALA A 178 -10.41 7.25 20.50
N GLU A 179 -10.93 6.20 19.85
CA GLU A 179 -10.35 5.63 18.64
C GLU A 179 -11.05 6.20 17.40
N PHE A 180 -10.25 6.43 16.35
CA PHE A 180 -10.71 6.93 15.06
C PHE A 180 -10.20 6.01 13.95
N ALA A 181 -11.06 5.72 12.99
CA ALA A 181 -10.68 5.11 11.72
C ALA A 181 -10.01 6.18 10.85
N VAL A 182 -8.95 5.79 10.16
CA VAL A 182 -8.23 6.60 9.16
C VAL A 182 -8.29 5.83 7.85
N ASP A 183 -9.18 6.24 6.96
CA ASP A 183 -9.63 5.46 5.83
C ASP A 183 -9.48 6.27 4.53
N SER A 184 -8.52 5.90 3.70
CA SER A 184 -8.26 6.52 2.40
C SER A 184 -9.05 5.86 1.27
N TRP A 185 -9.51 4.61 1.43
CA TRP A 185 -10.19 3.81 0.42
C TRP A 185 -11.49 4.41 -0.14
N PHE A 186 -12.06 5.39 0.54
CA PHE A 186 -13.30 6.03 0.10
C PHE A 186 -13.14 6.97 -1.09
N TYR A 187 -11.92 7.35 -1.46
CA TYR A 187 -11.63 8.31 -2.51
C TYR A 187 -10.54 7.80 -3.46
N ASP A 188 -10.37 8.48 -4.58
CA ASP A 188 -9.27 8.21 -5.49
C ASP A 188 -7.93 8.63 -4.87
N ASN A 189 -6.82 8.02 -5.33
CA ASN A 189 -5.47 8.26 -4.83
C ASN A 189 -5.15 9.76 -4.67
N GLY A 190 -4.53 10.12 -3.57
CA GLY A 190 -4.12 11.49 -3.27
C GLY A 190 -5.20 12.35 -2.60
N HIS A 191 -6.42 11.84 -2.42
CA HIS A 191 -7.44 12.55 -1.65
C HIS A 191 -7.13 12.44 -0.14
N PRO A 192 -7.36 13.51 0.65
CA PRO A 192 -7.21 13.43 2.11
C PRO A 192 -8.01 12.27 2.71
N ALA A 193 -7.38 11.51 3.60
CA ALA A 193 -8.01 10.36 4.23
C ALA A 193 -9.24 10.77 5.05
N THR A 194 -10.27 9.93 5.07
CA THR A 194 -11.44 10.13 5.94
C THR A 194 -11.09 9.72 7.37
N ILE A 195 -11.24 10.64 8.34
CA ILE A 195 -11.00 10.32 9.75
C ILE A 195 -12.29 10.53 10.53
N VAL A 196 -12.87 9.43 11.02
CA VAL A 196 -14.14 9.43 11.76
C VAL A 196 -14.06 8.57 13.02
N PRO A 197 -14.94 8.82 14.03
CA PRO A 197 -14.98 7.96 15.21
C PRO A 197 -15.15 6.48 14.83
N MET A 198 -14.39 5.61 15.49
CA MET A 198 -14.38 4.18 15.23
C MET A 198 -15.79 3.55 15.32
N ALA A 199 -16.64 4.02 16.22
CA ALA A 199 -18.02 3.53 16.35
C ALA A 199 -18.82 3.83 15.06
N GLN A 200 -18.75 5.06 14.57
CA GLN A 200 -19.41 5.48 13.32
C GLN A 200 -18.91 4.68 12.12
N TRP A 201 -17.60 4.49 12.02
CA TRP A 201 -17.02 3.69 10.95
C TRP A 201 -17.51 2.23 11.02
N LYS A 202 -17.57 1.62 12.21
CA LYS A 202 -18.07 0.24 12.40
C LYS A 202 -19.54 0.08 12.02
N ASP A 203 -20.35 1.14 12.15
CA ASP A 203 -21.76 1.14 11.75
C ASP A 203 -21.96 1.26 10.23
N GLY A 204 -20.88 1.22 9.45
CA GLY A 204 -20.96 1.19 7.98
C GLY A 204 -20.83 2.57 7.33
N TYR A 205 -20.24 3.54 8.01
CA TYR A 205 -20.00 4.87 7.45
C TYR A 205 -19.29 4.81 6.09
N ILE A 206 -19.81 5.57 5.15
CA ILE A 206 -19.19 5.94 3.86
C ILE A 206 -19.50 7.43 3.67
N PRO A 207 -18.53 8.27 3.27
CA PRO A 207 -18.79 9.69 3.01
C PRO A 207 -19.85 9.86 1.91
N GLU A 208 -20.77 10.82 2.08
CA GLU A 208 -21.87 11.04 1.14
C GLU A 208 -21.39 11.44 -0.27
N ASP A 209 -20.27 12.12 -0.35
CA ASP A 209 -19.63 12.59 -1.58
C ASP A 209 -18.60 11.59 -2.15
N SER A 210 -18.46 10.42 -1.54
CA SER A 210 -17.54 9.39 -2.03
C SER A 210 -17.94 8.90 -3.42
N PRO A 211 -16.98 8.78 -4.36
CA PRO A 211 -17.23 8.22 -5.68
C PRO A 211 -17.77 6.78 -5.66
N ILE A 212 -17.61 6.06 -4.53
CA ILE A 212 -18.11 4.70 -4.36
C ILE A 212 -19.63 4.60 -4.59
N HIS A 213 -20.39 5.62 -4.21
CA HIS A 213 -21.85 5.65 -4.40
C HIS A 213 -22.29 5.67 -5.88
N HIS A 214 -21.39 5.99 -6.80
CA HIS A 214 -21.67 6.16 -8.22
C HIS A 214 -21.04 5.07 -9.09
N ARG A 215 -20.48 4.02 -8.47
CA ARG A 215 -19.91 2.88 -9.20
C ARG A 215 -20.96 1.78 -9.32
N GLU A 216 -21.35 1.51 -10.57
CA GLU A 216 -22.15 0.34 -10.97
C GLU A 216 -21.26 -0.90 -11.13
#